data_9d4063efe28d0ae6cd752d3abcecff0b
#
_entry.id   9d4063efe28d0ae6cd752d3abcecff0b
#
_cell.length_a   1.000
_cell.length_b   1.000
_cell.length_c   1.000
_cell.angle_alpha   90.00
_cell.angle_beta   90.00
_cell.angle_gamma   90.00
#
_symmetry.space_group_name_H-M   'P 1'
#
loop_
_entity.id
_entity.type
_entity.pdbx_description
1 polymer ?
#
loop_
_entity_poly.entity_id
_entity_poly.type
_entity_poly.pdbx_seq_one_letter_code
_entity_poly.pdbx_strand_id
1 'polypeptide(L)'
;EIMPSLVGSEMCIRDRIHVDFHSLGADTARVSSGGGVYKLNLQNLPHDKETRACFTAEKGNKWISADYQSQESRIIASVSKDEAMIELFEHGCGDVHSLVAKMSYPNIIPRDCPIEDIAKLYHAQRQDAKGIEFAINYGGDANTIANNKGLPLSEAQEIYDNFMKGFPGVKQYQDYCRMAVMRDGYILLNPITKHRAHIYDIDDLWRISKKFNDPEFWNYYREMKRDSPGCDTVQDVKRYFQRKAASEKQSINYRIQNRGAMCFKLSSIKLFNWIKEHKLLNIVKMCVPVHDEFNLECPESIADEVSKVLVKCMIDGGKPFCPNVFLGADVTVSDHWIH
;
A
#
# COMPACT_ATOMS: atom_id res chain seq x y z
N GLU A 1 26.37 -22.77 -1.23
CA GLU A 1 27.40 -23.49 -0.43
C GLU A 1 27.17 -23.17 1.04
N ILE A 2 26.67 -24.15 1.80
CA ILE A 2 26.58 -24.09 3.25
C ILE A 2 28.02 -24.19 3.74
N MET A 3 28.52 -23.15 4.39
CA MET A 3 29.90 -23.13 4.89
C MET A 3 30.15 -24.29 5.86
N PRO A 4 31.21 -25.09 5.67
CA PRO A 4 31.51 -26.24 6.52
C PRO A 4 31.88 -25.91 7.98
N SER A 5 32.01 -24.62 8.32
CA SER A 5 32.40 -24.15 9.67
C SER A 5 31.24 -23.99 10.67
N LEU A 6 30.02 -24.43 10.33
CA LEU A 6 28.85 -24.31 11.19
C LEU A 6 28.46 -25.58 11.96
N VAL A 7 29.38 -26.52 12.10
CA VAL A 7 29.15 -27.76 12.86
C VAL A 7 29.69 -27.56 14.27
N GLY A 8 28.81 -27.49 15.25
CA GLY A 8 29.17 -27.38 16.68
C GLY A 8 28.22 -26.45 17.46
N SER A 9 28.62 -26.06 18.65
CA SER A 9 27.84 -25.23 19.60
C SER A 9 27.34 -23.88 19.05
N GLU A 10 27.85 -23.42 17.91
CA GLU A 10 27.39 -22.21 17.23
C GLU A 10 26.07 -22.41 16.42
N MET A 11 25.70 -23.67 16.16
CA MET A 11 24.47 -23.96 15.38
C MET A 11 23.20 -23.51 16.11
N CYS A 12 23.18 -23.60 17.44
CA CYS A 12 22.05 -23.17 18.25
C CYS A 12 21.88 -21.64 18.34
N ILE A 13 22.92 -20.88 18.02
CA ILE A 13 22.89 -19.39 18.04
C ILE A 13 22.49 -18.84 16.67
N ARG A 14 22.53 -19.67 15.62
CA ARG A 14 22.31 -19.27 14.22
C ARG A 14 21.07 -19.94 13.57
N ASP A 15 20.16 -20.45 14.37
CA ASP A 15 18.88 -21.01 13.92
C ASP A 15 17.88 -19.92 13.53
N ARG A 16 18.17 -18.64 13.85
CA ARG A 16 17.36 -17.48 13.54
C ARG A 16 18.07 -16.55 12.57
N ILE A 17 17.31 -16.04 11.60
CA ILE A 17 17.76 -15.02 10.68
C ILE A 17 17.53 -13.66 11.32
N HIS A 18 18.59 -12.89 11.51
CA HIS A 18 18.53 -11.53 12.00
C HIS A 18 18.78 -10.56 10.85
N VAL A 19 17.82 -9.66 10.62
CA VAL A 19 17.91 -8.57 9.65
C VAL A 19 17.66 -7.25 10.33
N ASP A 20 18.16 -6.17 9.72
CA ASP A 20 17.90 -4.83 10.21
C ASP A 20 16.54 -4.34 9.71
N PHE A 21 15.73 -3.80 10.61
CA PHE A 21 14.48 -3.13 10.29
C PHE A 21 14.59 -1.64 10.58
N HIS A 22 14.36 -0.84 9.55
CA HIS A 22 14.41 0.62 9.64
C HIS A 22 12.97 1.17 9.71
N SER A 23 12.60 1.69 10.86
CA SER A 23 11.23 2.17 11.13
C SER A 23 10.81 3.36 10.25
N LEU A 24 11.76 4.10 9.70
CA LEU A 24 11.56 5.26 8.81
C LEU A 24 12.37 5.10 7.51
N GLY A 25 12.54 3.89 7.03
CA GLY A 25 13.37 3.59 5.86
C GLY A 25 12.76 4.01 4.52
N ALA A 26 11.45 4.33 4.48
CA ALA A 26 10.75 4.83 3.30
C ALA A 26 10.16 6.22 3.56
N ASP A 27 10.03 7.05 2.52
CA ASP A 27 9.40 8.37 2.58
C ASP A 27 7.96 8.33 3.12
N THR A 28 7.28 7.20 2.92
CA THR A 28 5.94 6.92 3.44
C THR A 28 5.92 6.51 4.90
N ALA A 29 7.08 6.43 5.55
CA ALA A 29 7.29 5.87 6.88
C ALA A 29 6.91 4.39 7.02
N ARG A 30 6.79 3.64 5.92
CA ARG A 30 6.76 2.17 5.99
C ARG A 30 8.09 1.67 6.58
N VAL A 31 8.00 0.59 7.35
CA VAL A 31 9.20 -0.13 7.78
C VAL A 31 9.88 -0.69 6.54
N SER A 32 11.20 -0.57 6.45
CA SER A 32 11.98 -1.26 5.45
C SER A 32 12.90 -2.27 6.11
N SER A 33 13.21 -3.34 5.40
CA SER A 33 14.14 -4.36 5.82
C SER A 33 15.34 -4.39 4.90
N GLY A 34 16.54 -4.57 5.46
CA GLY A 34 17.77 -4.66 4.68
C GLY A 34 18.99 -4.63 5.59
N GLY A 35 20.15 -4.92 5.04
CA GLY A 35 21.38 -4.98 5.82
C GLY A 35 21.56 -6.32 6.57
N GLY A 36 22.10 -6.24 7.79
CA GLY A 36 22.50 -7.41 8.55
C GLY A 36 23.61 -8.22 7.90
N VAL A 37 24.01 -9.32 8.54
CA VAL A 37 25.11 -10.19 8.06
C VAL A 37 24.80 -10.78 6.69
N TYR A 38 23.55 -11.10 6.42
CA TYR A 38 23.11 -11.80 5.20
C TYR A 38 22.62 -10.86 4.09
N LYS A 39 22.52 -9.55 4.34
CA LYS A 39 21.96 -8.54 3.40
C LYS A 39 20.59 -8.94 2.84
N LEU A 40 19.78 -9.64 3.63
CA LEU A 40 18.46 -10.13 3.23
C LEU A 40 17.39 -9.06 3.49
N ASN A 41 16.42 -8.99 2.57
CA ASN A 41 15.18 -8.24 2.79
C ASN A 41 14.03 -9.22 2.98
N LEU A 42 13.67 -9.50 4.23
CA LEU A 42 12.59 -10.45 4.55
C LEU A 42 11.20 -9.96 4.13
N GLN A 43 11.03 -8.66 3.85
CA GLN A 43 9.75 -8.12 3.36
C GLN A 43 9.53 -8.39 1.87
N ASN A 44 10.57 -8.79 1.14
CA ASN A 44 10.50 -9.10 -0.29
C ASN A 44 10.62 -10.61 -0.57
N LEU A 45 10.38 -11.44 0.43
CA LEU A 45 10.35 -12.88 0.22
C LEU A 45 9.19 -13.27 -0.72
N PRO A 46 9.39 -14.26 -1.58
CA PRO A 46 8.31 -14.79 -2.39
C PRO A 46 7.11 -15.22 -1.55
N HIS A 47 5.90 -15.05 -2.11
CA HIS A 47 4.65 -15.44 -1.43
C HIS A 47 4.29 -16.92 -1.65
N ASP A 48 5.22 -17.72 -2.19
CA ASP A 48 5.01 -19.15 -2.38
C ASP A 48 5.06 -19.91 -1.04
N LYS A 49 4.26 -20.94 -0.95
CA LYS A 49 4.11 -21.73 0.27
C LYS A 49 5.38 -22.44 0.70
N GLU A 50 6.21 -22.82 -0.26
CA GLU A 50 7.44 -23.59 0.01
C GLU A 50 8.50 -22.71 0.68
N THR A 51 8.71 -21.49 0.16
CA THR A 51 9.64 -20.52 0.76
C THR A 51 9.19 -20.12 2.16
N ARG A 52 7.91 -19.82 2.35
CA ARG A 52 7.39 -19.40 3.66
C ARG A 52 7.36 -20.53 4.69
N ALA A 53 7.08 -21.77 4.29
CA ALA A 53 7.14 -22.93 5.17
C ALA A 53 8.52 -23.23 5.73
N CYS A 54 9.59 -22.65 5.20
CA CYS A 54 10.93 -22.74 5.78
C CYS A 54 11.07 -21.95 7.10
N PHE A 55 10.16 -21.01 7.38
CA PHE A 55 10.15 -20.23 8.62
C PHE A 55 9.18 -20.89 9.61
N THR A 56 9.75 -21.65 10.54
CA THR A 56 9.00 -22.47 11.49
C THR A 56 9.09 -21.89 12.91
N ALA A 57 8.07 -22.12 13.72
CA ALA A 57 8.15 -21.85 15.15
C ALA A 57 9.06 -22.87 15.87
N GLU A 58 9.67 -22.46 16.98
CA GLU A 58 10.41 -23.40 17.85
C GLU A 58 9.49 -24.50 18.36
N LYS A 59 10.08 -25.64 18.68
CA LYS A 59 9.34 -26.78 19.24
C LYS A 59 8.56 -26.37 20.50
N GLY A 60 7.25 -26.57 20.49
CA GLY A 60 6.33 -26.18 21.57
C GLY A 60 5.76 -24.78 21.44
N ASN A 61 6.19 -24.03 20.41
CA ASN A 61 5.63 -22.74 20.04
C ASN A 61 4.72 -22.84 18.81
N LYS A 62 3.93 -21.81 18.58
CA LYS A 62 3.14 -21.58 17.36
C LYS A 62 3.57 -20.28 16.70
N TRP A 63 3.44 -20.25 15.37
CA TRP A 63 3.56 -19.07 14.55
C TRP A 63 2.17 -18.43 14.42
N ILE A 64 2.08 -17.13 14.65
CA ILE A 64 0.86 -16.35 14.50
C ILE A 64 1.10 -15.32 13.41
N SER A 65 0.38 -15.43 12.29
CA SER A 65 0.34 -14.42 11.24
C SER A 65 -0.98 -13.67 11.29
N ALA A 66 -0.94 -12.34 11.23
CA ALA A 66 -2.15 -11.53 11.13
C ALA A 66 -1.96 -10.40 10.12
N ASP A 67 -2.95 -10.23 9.24
CA ASP A 67 -2.95 -9.23 8.18
C ASP A 67 -4.22 -8.38 8.22
N TYR A 68 -4.12 -7.11 7.79
CA TYR A 68 -5.29 -6.24 7.68
C TYR A 68 -6.16 -6.60 6.47
N GLN A 69 -7.45 -6.63 6.67
CA GLN A 69 -8.43 -6.88 5.60
C GLN A 69 -8.49 -5.71 4.62
N SER A 70 -7.99 -5.88 3.39
CA SER A 70 -8.04 -4.86 2.33
C SER A 70 -7.63 -3.46 2.81
N GLN A 71 -6.51 -3.36 3.54
CA GLN A 71 -6.10 -2.14 4.26
C GLN A 71 -6.13 -0.90 3.38
N GLU A 72 -5.52 -0.95 2.20
CA GLU A 72 -5.39 0.22 1.34
C GLU A 72 -6.74 0.71 0.81
N SER A 73 -7.61 -0.20 0.36
CA SER A 73 -8.94 0.15 -0.15
C SER A 73 -9.85 0.73 0.96
N ARG A 74 -9.75 0.21 2.19
CA ARG A 74 -10.48 0.77 3.35
C ARG A 74 -9.93 2.13 3.76
N ILE A 75 -8.62 2.34 3.70
CA ILE A 75 -8.01 3.66 3.93
C ILE A 75 -8.48 4.65 2.86
N ILE A 76 -8.52 4.24 1.58
CA ILE A 76 -9.02 5.09 0.49
C ILE A 76 -10.47 5.46 0.73
N ALA A 77 -11.35 4.51 1.04
CA ALA A 77 -12.74 4.79 1.39
C ALA A 77 -12.85 5.83 2.51
N SER A 78 -12.05 5.66 3.57
CA SER A 78 -12.04 6.57 4.72
C SER A 78 -11.53 7.98 4.39
N VAL A 79 -10.44 8.12 3.61
CA VAL A 79 -9.84 9.44 3.31
C VAL A 79 -10.61 10.18 2.23
N SER A 80 -11.16 9.48 1.24
CA SER A 80 -11.98 10.04 0.18
C SER A 80 -13.40 10.37 0.63
N LYS A 81 -13.84 9.72 1.73
CA LYS A 81 -15.23 9.75 2.21
C LYS A 81 -16.23 9.33 1.12
N ASP A 82 -15.81 8.41 0.25
CA ASP A 82 -16.65 7.91 -0.82
C ASP A 82 -17.77 7.03 -0.24
N GLU A 83 -19.01 7.47 -0.44
CA GLU A 83 -20.17 6.83 0.17
C GLU A 83 -20.37 5.39 -0.34
N ALA A 84 -20.14 5.14 -1.63
CA ALA A 84 -20.31 3.81 -2.21
C ALA A 84 -19.26 2.82 -1.66
N MET A 85 -18.02 3.26 -1.48
CA MET A 85 -16.98 2.41 -0.86
C MET A 85 -17.26 2.19 0.63
N ILE A 86 -17.67 3.22 1.37
CA ILE A 86 -18.00 3.10 2.80
C ILE A 86 -19.18 2.14 2.98
N GLU A 87 -20.25 2.32 2.22
CA GLU A 87 -21.43 1.43 2.26
C GLU A 87 -21.03 -0.04 1.99
N LEU A 88 -20.18 -0.27 0.99
CA LEU A 88 -19.69 -1.60 0.68
C LEU A 88 -18.94 -2.26 1.85
N PHE A 89 -18.10 -1.49 2.56
CA PHE A 89 -17.29 -2.02 3.65
C PHE A 89 -18.04 -2.14 4.98
N GLU A 90 -19.01 -1.27 5.25
CA GLU A 90 -19.74 -1.25 6.54
C GLU A 90 -21.02 -2.10 6.50
N HIS A 91 -21.70 -2.15 5.37
CA HIS A 91 -23.01 -2.78 5.25
C HIS A 91 -23.09 -3.82 4.13
N GLY A 92 -22.13 -3.85 3.22
CA GLY A 92 -22.05 -4.82 2.12
C GLY A 92 -21.12 -6.00 2.42
N CYS A 93 -20.79 -6.74 1.35
CA CYS A 93 -19.88 -7.90 1.44
C CYS A 93 -18.40 -7.54 1.63
N GLY A 94 -18.04 -6.25 1.52
CA GLY A 94 -16.65 -5.78 1.65
C GLY A 94 -15.72 -6.10 0.47
N ASP A 95 -16.23 -6.71 -0.59
CA ASP A 95 -15.42 -7.10 -1.76
C ASP A 95 -15.41 -6.01 -2.85
N VAL A 96 -14.55 -5.02 -2.65
CA VAL A 96 -14.36 -3.90 -3.59
C VAL A 96 -13.88 -4.38 -4.97
N HIS A 97 -13.07 -5.44 -5.04
CA HIS A 97 -12.57 -5.97 -6.31
C HIS A 97 -13.71 -6.55 -7.16
N SER A 98 -14.71 -7.22 -6.54
CA SER A 98 -15.92 -7.67 -7.22
C SER A 98 -16.78 -6.50 -7.70
N LEU A 99 -16.93 -5.45 -6.91
CA LEU A 99 -17.65 -4.24 -7.33
C LEU A 99 -16.95 -3.57 -8.52
N VAL A 100 -15.62 -3.41 -8.47
CA VAL A 100 -14.83 -2.86 -9.58
C VAL A 100 -14.92 -3.75 -10.83
N ALA A 101 -14.90 -5.09 -10.67
CA ALA A 101 -15.10 -6.01 -11.79
C ALA A 101 -16.45 -5.79 -12.48
N LYS A 102 -17.52 -5.63 -11.70
CA LYS A 102 -18.86 -5.35 -12.22
C LYS A 102 -18.93 -4.05 -13.01
N MET A 103 -18.22 -3.01 -12.55
CA MET A 103 -18.13 -1.71 -13.24
C MET A 103 -17.25 -1.77 -14.50
N SER A 104 -16.18 -2.55 -14.47
CA SER A 104 -15.20 -2.64 -15.57
C SER A 104 -15.64 -3.56 -16.69
N TYR A 105 -16.47 -4.56 -16.40
CA TYR A 105 -16.89 -5.59 -17.35
C TYR A 105 -18.42 -5.71 -17.48
N PRO A 106 -19.14 -4.60 -17.79
CA PRO A 106 -20.61 -4.60 -17.85
C PRO A 106 -21.20 -5.50 -18.94
N ASN A 107 -20.41 -5.84 -19.96
CA ASN A 107 -20.81 -6.76 -21.05
C ASN A 107 -20.59 -8.25 -20.70
N ILE A 108 -19.86 -8.55 -19.62
CA ILE A 108 -19.55 -9.90 -19.16
C ILE A 108 -20.30 -10.23 -17.87
N ILE A 109 -20.33 -9.29 -16.94
CA ILE A 109 -20.98 -9.45 -15.63
C ILE A 109 -22.36 -8.79 -15.68
N PRO A 110 -23.46 -9.55 -15.54
CA PRO A 110 -24.81 -9.01 -15.56
C PRO A 110 -25.02 -7.97 -14.44
N ARG A 111 -25.84 -6.96 -14.72
CA ARG A 111 -26.15 -5.88 -13.76
C ARG A 111 -26.85 -6.37 -12.49
N ASP A 112 -27.62 -7.43 -12.60
CA ASP A 112 -28.36 -8.09 -11.50
C ASP A 112 -27.54 -9.13 -10.74
N CYS A 113 -26.30 -9.45 -11.19
CA CYS A 113 -25.43 -10.37 -10.46
C CYS A 113 -25.05 -9.79 -9.08
N PRO A 114 -25.32 -10.52 -7.98
CA PRO A 114 -24.88 -10.11 -6.65
C PRO A 114 -23.36 -9.98 -6.57
N ILE A 115 -22.87 -9.03 -5.79
CA ILE A 115 -21.40 -8.80 -5.65
C ILE A 115 -20.72 -10.00 -5.02
N GLU A 116 -21.39 -10.67 -4.09
CA GLU A 116 -20.92 -11.86 -3.36
C GLU A 116 -20.64 -13.06 -4.29
N ASP A 117 -21.38 -13.16 -5.40
CA ASP A 117 -21.25 -14.24 -6.37
C ASP A 117 -20.14 -14.02 -7.38
N ILE A 118 -19.69 -12.78 -7.58
CA ILE A 118 -18.71 -12.42 -8.61
C ILE A 118 -17.36 -13.13 -8.37
N ALA A 119 -16.93 -13.23 -7.13
CA ALA A 119 -15.68 -13.91 -6.78
C ALA A 119 -15.67 -15.37 -7.23
N LYS A 120 -16.82 -16.04 -7.23
CA LYS A 120 -16.99 -17.43 -7.62
C LYS A 120 -17.27 -17.58 -9.13
N LEU A 121 -18.17 -16.78 -9.68
CA LEU A 121 -18.65 -16.92 -11.05
C LEU A 121 -17.73 -16.23 -12.08
N TYR A 122 -17.06 -15.14 -11.70
CA TYR A 122 -16.25 -14.27 -12.56
C TYR A 122 -14.86 -14.03 -11.97
N HIS A 123 -14.23 -15.10 -11.46
CA HIS A 123 -12.94 -15.03 -10.78
C HIS A 123 -11.85 -14.33 -11.60
N ALA A 124 -11.78 -14.58 -12.92
CA ALA A 124 -10.78 -13.98 -13.80
C ALA A 124 -10.96 -12.45 -13.87
N GLN A 125 -12.22 -11.98 -14.07
CA GLN A 125 -12.55 -10.55 -14.12
C GLN A 125 -12.28 -9.85 -12.78
N ARG A 126 -12.56 -10.54 -11.67
CA ARG A 126 -12.25 -10.03 -10.34
C ARG A 126 -10.75 -9.89 -10.08
N GLN A 127 -9.94 -10.87 -10.50
CA GLN A 127 -8.48 -10.77 -10.38
C GLN A 127 -7.92 -9.66 -11.29
N ASP A 128 -8.49 -9.48 -12.45
CA ASP A 128 -8.11 -8.41 -13.35
C ASP A 128 -8.49 -7.03 -12.79
N ALA A 129 -9.70 -6.90 -12.27
CA ALA A 129 -10.20 -5.70 -11.62
C ALA A 129 -9.38 -5.27 -10.39
N LYS A 130 -8.80 -6.22 -9.65
CA LYS A 130 -7.86 -5.92 -8.55
C LYS A 130 -6.67 -5.10 -9.05
N GLY A 131 -6.08 -5.47 -10.18
CA GLY A 131 -4.97 -4.72 -10.78
C GLY A 131 -5.40 -3.34 -11.30
N ILE A 132 -6.62 -3.22 -11.84
CA ILE A 132 -7.20 -1.95 -12.29
C ILE A 132 -7.42 -1.01 -11.10
N GLU A 133 -8.05 -1.52 -10.04
CA GLU A 133 -8.28 -0.75 -8.81
C GLU A 133 -6.98 -0.21 -8.22
N PHE A 134 -5.97 -1.06 -8.04
CA PHE A 134 -4.67 -0.61 -7.53
C PHE A 134 -4.02 0.44 -8.43
N ALA A 135 -4.08 0.27 -9.76
CA ALA A 135 -3.54 1.25 -10.69
C ALA A 135 -4.20 2.62 -10.51
N ILE A 136 -5.53 2.66 -10.43
CA ILE A 136 -6.30 3.90 -10.25
C ILE A 136 -6.07 4.50 -8.85
N ASN A 137 -6.11 3.67 -7.81
CA ASN A 137 -5.93 4.10 -6.43
C ASN A 137 -4.56 4.74 -6.18
N TYR A 138 -3.55 4.34 -6.95
CA TYR A 138 -2.23 4.97 -6.93
C TYR A 138 -2.06 6.14 -7.91
N GLY A 139 -3.17 6.69 -8.40
CA GLY A 139 -3.18 7.87 -9.26
C GLY A 139 -2.83 7.57 -10.73
N GLY A 140 -2.95 6.32 -11.14
CA GLY A 140 -2.89 5.92 -12.54
C GLY A 140 -4.11 6.45 -13.31
N ASP A 141 -3.92 6.61 -14.60
CA ASP A 141 -4.92 7.04 -15.58
C ASP A 141 -5.27 5.92 -16.56
N ALA A 142 -6.08 6.21 -17.57
CA ALA A 142 -6.44 5.28 -18.63
C ALA A 142 -5.20 4.72 -19.37
N ASN A 143 -4.15 5.53 -19.58
CA ASN A 143 -2.90 5.05 -20.19
C ASN A 143 -2.21 4.01 -19.29
N THR A 144 -2.25 4.21 -17.98
CA THR A 144 -1.69 3.25 -17.01
C THR A 144 -2.43 1.92 -17.08
N ILE A 145 -3.78 1.95 -17.18
CA ILE A 145 -4.61 0.75 -17.31
C ILE A 145 -4.31 0.06 -18.66
N ALA A 146 -4.31 0.81 -19.76
CA ALA A 146 -4.03 0.29 -21.10
C ALA A 146 -2.69 -0.45 -21.15
N ASN A 147 -1.62 0.17 -20.63
CA ASN A 147 -0.29 -0.42 -20.62
C ASN A 147 -0.19 -1.65 -19.71
N ASN A 148 -0.79 -1.62 -18.52
CA ASN A 148 -0.72 -2.74 -17.57
C ASN A 148 -1.52 -3.97 -18.03
N LYS A 149 -2.61 -3.75 -18.79
CA LYS A 149 -3.55 -4.79 -19.20
C LYS A 149 -3.44 -5.17 -20.68
N GLY A 150 -2.67 -4.41 -21.46
CA GLY A 150 -2.59 -4.61 -22.91
C GLY A 150 -3.91 -4.28 -23.63
N LEU A 151 -4.72 -3.36 -23.08
CA LEU A 151 -6.01 -2.98 -23.65
C LEU A 151 -5.88 -1.79 -24.60
N PRO A 152 -6.79 -1.66 -25.59
CA PRO A 152 -6.93 -0.41 -26.34
C PRO A 152 -7.21 0.76 -25.41
N LEU A 153 -6.64 1.95 -25.72
CA LEU A 153 -6.81 3.12 -24.88
C LEU A 153 -8.29 3.54 -24.70
N SER A 154 -9.11 3.34 -25.72
CA SER A 154 -10.56 3.63 -25.66
C SER A 154 -11.29 2.77 -24.61
N GLU A 155 -10.96 1.49 -24.53
CA GLU A 155 -11.52 0.58 -23.53
C GLU A 155 -11.01 0.90 -22.12
N ALA A 156 -9.71 1.15 -22.00
CA ALA A 156 -9.11 1.57 -20.72
C ALA A 156 -9.70 2.91 -20.23
N GLN A 157 -10.04 3.83 -21.13
CA GLN A 157 -10.69 5.09 -20.80
C GLN A 157 -12.12 4.86 -20.29
N GLU A 158 -12.87 3.97 -20.90
CA GLU A 158 -14.22 3.61 -20.44
C GLU A 158 -14.19 2.99 -19.04
N ILE A 159 -13.25 2.08 -18.78
CA ILE A 159 -13.03 1.48 -17.46
C ILE A 159 -12.71 2.56 -16.41
N TYR A 160 -11.79 3.46 -16.74
CA TYR A 160 -11.39 4.55 -15.86
C TYR A 160 -12.57 5.49 -15.55
N ASP A 161 -13.34 5.88 -16.57
CA ASP A 161 -14.48 6.77 -16.41
C ASP A 161 -15.61 6.12 -15.60
N ASN A 162 -15.87 4.83 -15.82
CA ASN A 162 -16.83 4.05 -15.03
C ASN A 162 -16.41 3.98 -13.56
N PHE A 163 -15.13 3.75 -13.28
CA PHE A 163 -14.60 3.76 -11.92
C PHE A 163 -14.79 5.14 -11.25
N MET A 164 -14.37 6.22 -11.92
CA MET A 164 -14.46 7.58 -11.38
C MET A 164 -15.91 8.06 -11.22
N LYS A 165 -16.83 7.55 -12.03
CA LYS A 165 -18.27 7.79 -11.91
C LYS A 165 -18.88 7.00 -10.74
N GLY A 166 -18.41 5.76 -10.55
CA GLY A 166 -18.86 4.90 -9.46
C GLY A 166 -18.33 5.35 -8.08
N PHE A 167 -17.14 5.97 -8.05
CA PHE A 167 -16.49 6.45 -6.84
C PHE A 167 -16.12 7.94 -6.93
N PRO A 168 -17.13 8.84 -6.91
CA PRO A 168 -16.89 10.28 -7.08
C PRO A 168 -16.06 10.89 -5.95
N GLY A 169 -16.16 10.36 -4.73
CA GLY A 169 -15.35 10.79 -3.59
C GLY A 169 -13.86 10.49 -3.80
N VAL A 170 -13.52 9.33 -4.39
CA VAL A 170 -12.15 8.98 -4.75
C VAL A 170 -11.59 9.98 -5.76
N LYS A 171 -12.38 10.33 -6.79
CA LYS A 171 -11.99 11.34 -7.78
C LYS A 171 -11.68 12.68 -7.12
N GLN A 172 -12.60 13.19 -6.29
CA GLN A 172 -12.42 14.47 -5.57
C GLN A 172 -11.17 14.46 -4.68
N TYR A 173 -10.93 13.35 -3.97
CA TYR A 173 -9.73 13.18 -3.15
C TYR A 173 -8.44 13.22 -3.97
N GLN A 174 -8.42 12.52 -5.11
CA GLN A 174 -7.26 12.53 -6.00
C GLN A 174 -6.99 13.93 -6.59
N ASP A 175 -8.03 14.62 -7.03
CA ASP A 175 -7.93 15.98 -7.56
C ASP A 175 -7.41 16.96 -6.49
N TYR A 176 -7.89 16.85 -5.25
CA TYR A 176 -7.35 17.59 -4.11
C TYR A 176 -5.85 17.29 -3.90
N CYS A 177 -5.44 16.03 -3.91
CA CYS A 177 -4.04 15.65 -3.73
C CYS A 177 -3.13 16.25 -4.80
N ARG A 178 -3.55 16.20 -6.07
CA ARG A 178 -2.82 16.78 -7.22
C ARG A 178 -2.65 18.31 -7.09
N MET A 179 -3.73 19.01 -6.73
CA MET A 179 -3.66 20.46 -6.53
C MET A 179 -2.79 20.83 -5.32
N ALA A 180 -2.97 20.12 -4.20
CA ALA A 180 -2.28 20.44 -2.96
C ALA A 180 -0.76 20.30 -3.08
N VAL A 181 -0.23 19.26 -3.73
CA VAL A 181 1.21 19.04 -3.83
C VAL A 181 1.92 20.15 -4.61
N MET A 182 1.31 20.64 -5.68
CA MET A 182 1.89 21.70 -6.50
C MET A 182 1.73 23.09 -5.86
N ARG A 183 0.70 23.30 -5.05
CA ARG A 183 0.48 24.53 -4.29
C ARG A 183 1.44 24.63 -3.11
N ASP A 184 1.54 23.56 -2.31
CA ASP A 184 2.19 23.56 -1.00
C ASP A 184 3.70 23.24 -1.10
N GLY A 185 4.16 22.60 -2.19
CA GLY A 185 5.55 22.19 -2.38
C GLY A 185 5.98 20.99 -1.54
N TYR A 186 5.03 20.36 -0.85
CA TYR A 186 5.23 19.14 -0.08
C TYR A 186 3.96 18.29 -0.06
N ILE A 187 4.10 17.03 0.29
CA ILE A 187 2.98 16.13 0.52
C ILE A 187 2.74 16.05 2.03
N LEU A 188 1.61 16.54 2.52
CA LEU A 188 1.18 16.26 3.88
C LEU A 188 0.69 14.81 3.94
N LEU A 189 1.54 13.90 4.37
CA LEU A 189 1.27 12.46 4.38
C LEU A 189 0.14 12.11 5.35
N ASN A 190 0.15 12.74 6.52
CA ASN A 190 -0.83 12.46 7.54
C ASN A 190 -1.12 13.72 8.36
N PRO A 191 -2.38 14.18 8.40
CA PRO A 191 -2.76 15.36 9.17
C PRO A 191 -2.68 15.15 10.69
N ILE A 192 -2.78 13.89 11.16
CA ILE A 192 -2.72 13.57 12.60
C ILE A 192 -1.27 13.66 13.10
N THR A 193 -0.35 12.96 12.41
CA THR A 193 1.07 12.91 12.79
C THR A 193 1.89 14.10 12.28
N LYS A 194 1.31 14.94 11.40
CA LYS A 194 1.97 16.06 10.71
C LYS A 194 3.17 15.65 9.84
N HIS A 195 3.29 14.37 9.51
CA HIS A 195 4.35 13.86 8.67
C HIS A 195 4.25 14.42 7.25
N ARG A 196 5.41 14.83 6.67
CA ARG A 196 5.51 15.46 5.36
C ARG A 196 6.60 14.80 4.52
N ALA A 197 6.37 14.71 3.21
CA ALA A 197 7.41 14.42 2.22
C ALA A 197 7.63 15.67 1.37
N HIS A 198 8.88 16.09 1.20
CA HIS A 198 9.24 17.29 0.46
C HIS A 198 9.44 17.00 -1.03
N ILE A 199 9.09 17.97 -1.85
CA ILE A 199 9.39 17.99 -3.28
C ILE A 199 10.65 18.85 -3.45
N TYR A 200 11.80 18.23 -3.57
CA TYR A 200 13.11 18.92 -3.51
C TYR A 200 13.36 19.92 -4.62
N ASP A 201 12.74 19.77 -5.80
CA ASP A 201 12.88 20.63 -6.95
C ASP A 201 11.68 21.56 -7.18
N ILE A 202 10.85 21.79 -6.17
CA ILE A 202 9.60 22.54 -6.29
C ILE A 202 9.81 24.00 -6.71
N ASP A 203 10.84 24.66 -6.21
CA ASP A 203 11.14 26.04 -6.55
C ASP A 203 11.50 26.20 -8.05
N ASP A 204 12.23 25.23 -8.60
CA ASP A 204 12.51 25.17 -10.04
C ASP A 204 11.23 24.94 -10.84
N LEU A 205 10.36 24.03 -10.39
CA LEU A 205 9.08 23.78 -11.03
C LEU A 205 8.19 25.03 -11.02
N TRP A 206 8.13 25.76 -9.91
CA TRP A 206 7.39 27.01 -9.82
C TRP A 206 7.97 28.09 -10.72
N ARG A 207 9.31 28.22 -10.78
CA ARG A 207 9.98 29.16 -11.68
C ARG A 207 9.67 28.89 -13.16
N ILE A 208 9.69 27.61 -13.57
CA ILE A 208 9.35 27.20 -14.93
C ILE A 208 7.86 27.48 -15.21
N SER A 209 6.97 27.13 -14.29
CA SER A 209 5.51 27.28 -14.47
C SER A 209 5.06 28.72 -14.63
N LYS A 210 5.77 29.69 -14.04
CA LYS A 210 5.46 31.12 -14.22
C LYS A 210 5.54 31.56 -15.67
N LYS A 211 6.42 30.95 -16.49
CA LYS A 211 6.56 31.23 -17.93
C LYS A 211 5.33 30.78 -18.73
N PHE A 212 4.55 29.83 -18.20
CA PHE A 212 3.39 29.23 -18.91
C PHE A 212 2.19 30.17 -19.03
N ASN A 213 2.16 31.24 -18.24
CA ASN A 213 1.12 32.26 -18.30
C ASN A 213 1.35 33.25 -19.49
N ASP A 214 2.51 33.20 -20.15
CA ASP A 214 2.84 34.00 -21.28
C ASP A 214 2.53 33.27 -22.60
N PRO A 215 1.58 33.76 -23.43
CA PRO A 215 1.29 33.17 -24.73
C PRO A 215 2.49 33.13 -25.69
N GLU A 216 3.39 34.16 -25.63
CA GLU A 216 4.58 34.22 -26.46
C GLU A 216 5.57 33.10 -26.11
N PHE A 217 5.64 32.71 -24.84
CA PHE A 217 6.43 31.56 -24.40
C PHE A 217 6.04 30.27 -25.12
N TRP A 218 4.74 30.04 -25.31
CA TRP A 218 4.26 28.81 -25.97
C TRP A 218 4.51 28.83 -27.48
N ASN A 219 4.52 30.00 -28.11
CA ASN A 219 4.92 30.15 -29.50
C ASN A 219 6.40 29.82 -29.67
N TYR A 220 7.25 30.45 -28.83
CA TYR A 220 8.69 30.20 -28.79
C TYR A 220 8.99 28.70 -28.48
N TYR A 221 8.31 28.10 -27.50
CA TYR A 221 8.48 26.68 -27.19
C TYR A 221 8.15 25.75 -28.37
N ARG A 222 7.08 26.06 -29.12
CA ARG A 222 6.70 25.24 -30.30
C ARG A 222 7.73 25.35 -31.41
N GLU A 223 8.29 26.51 -31.63
CA GLU A 223 9.38 26.75 -32.59
C GLU A 223 10.64 25.99 -32.16
N MET A 224 11.07 26.14 -30.90
CA MET A 224 12.26 25.46 -30.37
C MET A 224 12.10 23.95 -30.35
N LYS A 225 10.90 23.44 -30.04
CA LYS A 225 10.64 22.00 -30.08
C LYS A 225 10.81 21.43 -31.50
N ARG A 226 10.51 22.20 -32.54
CA ARG A 226 10.68 21.80 -33.94
C ARG A 226 12.14 21.93 -34.38
N ASP A 227 12.78 23.06 -34.09
CA ASP A 227 14.03 23.45 -34.70
C ASP A 227 15.26 23.10 -33.83
N SER A 228 15.09 23.02 -32.51
CA SER A 228 16.16 22.76 -31.53
C SER A 228 15.64 21.96 -30.33
N PRO A 229 15.18 20.69 -30.51
CA PRO A 229 14.50 19.92 -29.47
C PRO A 229 15.38 19.61 -28.24
N GLY A 230 16.70 19.80 -28.35
CA GLY A 230 17.67 19.65 -27.24
C GLY A 230 17.91 20.92 -26.44
N CYS A 231 17.33 22.07 -26.81
CA CYS A 231 17.59 23.32 -26.07
C CYS A 231 16.98 23.31 -24.66
N ASP A 232 17.54 24.14 -23.77
CA ASP A 232 17.17 24.21 -22.36
C ASP A 232 15.67 24.45 -22.15
N THR A 233 15.05 25.32 -22.95
CA THR A 233 13.63 25.62 -22.85
C THR A 233 12.75 24.35 -23.06
N VAL A 234 13.09 23.56 -24.08
CA VAL A 234 12.35 22.32 -24.37
C VAL A 234 12.57 21.28 -23.29
N GLN A 235 13.79 21.15 -22.79
CA GLN A 235 14.13 20.23 -21.72
C GLN A 235 13.47 20.65 -20.39
N ASP A 236 13.45 21.93 -20.07
CA ASP A 236 12.79 22.46 -18.86
C ASP A 236 11.28 22.19 -18.87
N VAL A 237 10.60 22.43 -19.99
CA VAL A 237 9.16 22.12 -20.11
C VAL A 237 8.91 20.63 -19.96
N LYS A 238 9.72 19.78 -20.61
CA LYS A 238 9.62 18.32 -20.51
C LYS A 238 9.82 17.86 -19.05
N ARG A 239 10.88 18.35 -18.40
CA ARG A 239 11.18 18.06 -16.99
C ARG A 239 10.04 18.50 -16.08
N TYR A 240 9.49 19.68 -16.27
CA TYR A 240 8.37 20.18 -15.49
C TYR A 240 7.18 19.21 -15.54
N PHE A 241 6.70 18.83 -16.72
CA PHE A 241 5.53 17.95 -16.84
C PHE A 241 5.80 16.54 -16.29
N GLN A 242 7.00 16.00 -16.50
CA GLN A 242 7.40 14.71 -15.94
C GLN A 242 7.42 14.75 -14.41
N ARG A 243 8.05 15.75 -13.82
CA ARG A 243 8.16 15.91 -12.37
C ARG A 243 6.80 16.21 -11.73
N LYS A 244 6.02 17.08 -12.35
CA LYS A 244 4.64 17.38 -11.92
C LYS A 244 3.81 16.08 -11.86
N ALA A 245 3.77 15.31 -12.93
CA ALA A 245 3.02 14.06 -12.99
C ALA A 245 3.51 13.05 -11.94
N ALA A 246 4.82 12.93 -11.73
CA ALA A 246 5.39 12.08 -10.69
C ALA A 246 4.97 12.53 -9.27
N SER A 247 5.07 13.84 -8.99
CA SER A 247 4.68 14.40 -7.69
C SER A 247 3.18 14.27 -7.40
N GLU A 248 2.34 14.41 -8.42
CA GLU A 248 0.89 14.19 -8.32
C GLU A 248 0.55 12.74 -7.97
N LYS A 249 1.18 11.76 -8.63
CA LYS A 249 1.03 10.33 -8.30
C LYS A 249 1.55 10.01 -6.90
N GLN A 250 2.73 10.54 -6.54
CA GLN A 250 3.28 10.39 -5.18
C GLN A 250 2.34 10.98 -4.12
N SER A 251 1.72 12.14 -4.39
CA SER A 251 0.80 12.79 -3.45
C SER A 251 -0.41 11.93 -3.10
N ILE A 252 -0.93 11.18 -4.04
CA ILE A 252 -2.04 10.24 -3.80
C ILE A 252 -1.54 9.03 -3.03
N ASN A 253 -0.54 8.35 -3.57
CA ASN A 253 -0.04 7.07 -3.06
C ASN A 253 0.58 7.20 -1.66
N TYR A 254 1.47 8.19 -1.45
CA TYR A 254 2.20 8.34 -0.19
C TYR A 254 1.27 8.59 1.01
N ARG A 255 0.16 9.32 0.81
CA ARG A 255 -0.84 9.56 1.87
C ARG A 255 -1.52 8.28 2.33
N ILE A 256 -1.82 7.38 1.39
CA ILE A 256 -2.46 6.09 1.67
C ILE A 256 -1.47 5.16 2.37
N GLN A 257 -0.28 4.99 1.78
CA GLN A 257 0.77 4.16 2.35
C GLN A 257 1.21 4.60 3.74
N ASN A 258 1.32 5.93 3.96
CA ASN A 258 1.66 6.44 5.30
C ASN A 258 0.60 6.09 6.32
N ARG A 259 -0.70 6.22 6.00
CA ARG A 259 -1.76 5.83 6.93
C ARG A 259 -1.70 4.36 7.28
N GLY A 260 -1.49 3.48 6.31
CA GLY A 260 -1.26 2.05 6.55
C GLY A 260 -0.05 1.79 7.46
N ALA A 261 1.07 2.47 7.19
CA ALA A 261 2.25 2.40 8.05
C ALA A 261 1.97 2.88 9.49
N MET A 262 1.16 3.93 9.66
CA MET A 262 0.79 4.43 11.00
C MET A 262 -0.17 3.48 11.72
N CYS A 263 -1.12 2.84 11.02
CA CYS A 263 -1.94 1.76 11.57
C CYS A 263 -1.04 0.66 12.13
N PHE A 264 -0.13 0.13 11.33
CA PHE A 264 0.81 -0.91 11.74
C PHE A 264 1.66 -0.50 12.94
N LYS A 265 2.26 0.68 12.93
CA LYS A 265 3.11 1.17 14.03
C LYS A 265 2.34 1.35 15.34
N LEU A 266 1.16 1.94 15.29
CA LEU A 266 0.35 2.11 16.50
C LEU A 266 -0.10 0.75 17.07
N SER A 267 -0.42 -0.19 16.20
CA SER A 267 -0.75 -1.57 16.59
C SER A 267 0.44 -2.28 17.21
N SER A 268 1.64 -2.11 16.63
CA SER A 268 2.89 -2.65 17.20
C SER A 268 3.17 -2.10 18.59
N ILE A 269 2.97 -0.80 18.81
CA ILE A 269 3.14 -0.16 20.12
C ILE A 269 2.14 -0.72 21.14
N LYS A 270 0.86 -0.86 20.74
CA LYS A 270 -0.18 -1.42 21.61
C LYS A 270 0.13 -2.87 22.01
N LEU A 271 0.51 -3.69 21.02
CA LEU A 271 0.89 -5.08 21.25
C LEU A 271 2.13 -5.18 22.16
N PHE A 272 3.16 -4.41 21.90
CA PHE A 272 4.38 -4.39 22.71
C PHE A 272 4.10 -3.99 24.17
N ASN A 273 3.25 -2.98 24.40
CA ASN A 273 2.86 -2.57 25.74
C ASN A 273 2.10 -3.69 26.46
N TRP A 274 1.17 -4.36 25.78
CA TRP A 274 0.46 -5.49 26.36
C TRP A 274 1.42 -6.64 26.73
N ILE A 275 2.35 -7.00 25.83
CA ILE A 275 3.39 -8.02 26.09
C ILE A 275 4.22 -7.65 27.34
N LYS A 276 4.60 -6.39 27.46
CA LYS A 276 5.39 -5.86 28.59
C LYS A 276 4.60 -5.91 29.91
N GLU A 277 3.36 -5.45 29.90
CA GLU A 277 2.46 -5.41 31.08
C GLU A 277 2.19 -6.82 31.61
N HIS A 278 2.06 -7.81 30.72
CA HIS A 278 1.84 -9.21 31.08
C HIS A 278 3.13 -10.00 31.33
N LYS A 279 4.31 -9.33 31.35
CA LYS A 279 5.63 -9.93 31.58
C LYS A 279 6.01 -11.02 30.57
N LEU A 280 5.57 -10.88 29.30
CA LEU A 280 5.75 -11.87 28.22
C LEU A 280 6.90 -11.50 27.25
N LEU A 281 7.75 -10.52 27.56
CA LEU A 281 8.79 -9.99 26.65
C LEU A 281 9.76 -11.05 26.07
N ASN A 282 10.05 -12.12 26.83
CA ASN A 282 10.93 -13.21 26.37
C ASN A 282 10.14 -14.45 25.92
N ILE A 283 8.81 -14.37 25.94
CA ILE A 283 7.91 -15.47 25.67
C ILE A 283 7.19 -15.28 24.34
N VAL A 284 6.65 -14.08 24.12
CA VAL A 284 6.03 -13.68 22.85
C VAL A 284 7.08 -12.89 22.05
N LYS A 285 7.48 -13.44 20.90
CA LYS A 285 8.47 -12.85 20.01
C LYS A 285 7.79 -12.19 18.83
N MET A 286 8.05 -10.91 18.61
CA MET A 286 7.66 -10.22 17.38
C MET A 286 8.73 -10.52 16.33
N CYS A 287 8.40 -11.32 15.30
CA CYS A 287 9.36 -11.83 14.34
C CYS A 287 9.54 -10.87 13.15
N VAL A 288 8.76 -11.05 12.09
CA VAL A 288 8.94 -10.33 10.82
C VAL A 288 7.74 -9.45 10.53
N PRO A 289 7.89 -8.12 10.49
CA PRO A 289 6.86 -7.24 9.94
C PRO A 289 6.93 -7.26 8.41
N VAL A 290 5.83 -7.59 7.74
CA VAL A 290 5.75 -7.55 6.27
C VAL A 290 4.61 -6.63 5.87
N HIS A 291 4.93 -5.41 5.44
CA HIS A 291 3.99 -4.36 5.05
C HIS A 291 2.95 -4.05 6.14
N ASP A 292 1.82 -4.74 6.14
CA ASP A 292 0.67 -4.67 7.04
C ASP A 292 0.42 -5.99 7.81
N GLU A 293 1.29 -6.99 7.59
CA GLU A 293 1.24 -8.30 8.23
C GLU A 293 2.14 -8.34 9.48
N PHE A 294 1.58 -8.86 10.56
CA PHE A 294 2.29 -9.20 11.79
C PHE A 294 2.64 -10.67 11.81
N ASN A 295 3.86 -10.98 12.19
CA ASN A 295 4.33 -12.34 12.42
C ASN A 295 4.89 -12.45 13.83
N LEU A 296 4.30 -13.31 14.66
CA LEU A 296 4.70 -13.55 16.04
C LEU A 296 5.02 -15.03 16.26
N GLU A 297 5.78 -15.30 17.32
CA GLU A 297 5.99 -16.63 17.84
C GLU A 297 5.74 -16.64 19.34
N CYS A 298 4.98 -17.61 19.84
CA CYS A 298 4.73 -17.80 21.26
C CYS A 298 4.42 -19.26 21.59
N PRO A 299 4.50 -19.68 22.89
CA PRO A 299 4.08 -21.01 23.33
C PRO A 299 2.67 -21.33 22.91
N GLU A 300 2.43 -22.57 22.48
CA GLU A 300 1.11 -23.07 22.05
C GLU A 300 0.03 -22.84 23.10
N SER A 301 0.37 -22.94 24.38
CA SER A 301 -0.58 -22.76 25.51
C SER A 301 -1.22 -21.38 25.60
N ILE A 302 -0.60 -20.33 24.99
CA ILE A 302 -1.10 -18.96 25.00
C ILE A 302 -1.40 -18.42 23.60
N ALA A 303 -1.21 -19.20 22.54
CA ALA A 303 -1.33 -18.75 21.17
C ALA A 303 -2.71 -18.18 20.83
N ASP A 304 -3.78 -18.79 21.34
CA ASP A 304 -5.16 -18.30 21.15
C ASP A 304 -5.41 -16.95 21.85
N GLU A 305 -4.83 -16.73 23.02
CA GLU A 305 -4.95 -15.45 23.71
C GLU A 305 -4.17 -14.37 22.96
N VAL A 306 -2.91 -14.65 22.62
CA VAL A 306 -2.04 -13.72 21.89
C VAL A 306 -2.64 -13.35 20.53
N SER A 307 -3.23 -14.31 19.80
CA SER A 307 -3.87 -14.05 18.51
C SER A 307 -5.07 -13.08 18.63
N LYS A 308 -5.92 -13.27 19.64
CA LYS A 308 -7.06 -12.36 19.92
C LYS A 308 -6.60 -10.97 20.30
N VAL A 309 -5.57 -10.88 21.14
CA VAL A 309 -4.97 -9.58 21.54
C VAL A 309 -4.34 -8.89 20.33
N LEU A 310 -3.61 -9.62 19.48
CA LEU A 310 -3.04 -9.07 18.25
C LEU A 310 -4.12 -8.43 17.37
N VAL A 311 -5.18 -9.15 17.05
CA VAL A 311 -6.31 -8.65 16.25
C VAL A 311 -6.92 -7.40 16.90
N LYS A 312 -7.13 -7.42 18.21
CA LYS A 312 -7.63 -6.24 18.93
C LYS A 312 -6.69 -5.06 18.83
N CYS A 313 -5.38 -5.26 19.00
CA CYS A 313 -4.37 -4.21 18.86
C CYS A 313 -4.35 -3.64 17.43
N MET A 314 -4.51 -4.49 16.40
CA MET A 314 -4.60 -4.07 15.00
C MET A 314 -5.85 -3.21 14.76
N ILE A 315 -7.02 -3.64 15.17
CA ILE A 315 -8.27 -2.87 15.06
C ILE A 315 -8.14 -1.53 15.79
N ASP A 316 -7.68 -1.54 17.05
CA ASP A 316 -7.55 -0.32 17.86
C ASP A 316 -6.43 0.61 17.37
N GLY A 317 -5.42 0.07 16.69
CA GLY A 317 -4.35 0.85 16.04
C GLY A 317 -4.80 1.48 14.72
N GLY A 318 -5.73 0.84 14.01
CA GLY A 318 -6.30 1.35 12.76
C GLY A 318 -7.31 2.49 12.94
N LYS A 319 -8.10 2.48 14.02
CA LYS A 319 -9.19 3.45 14.27
C LYS A 319 -8.82 4.92 14.07
N PRO A 320 -7.70 5.45 14.59
CA PRO A 320 -7.37 6.86 14.41
C PRO A 320 -7.11 7.26 12.95
N PHE A 321 -6.65 6.31 12.14
CA PHE A 321 -6.23 6.55 10.76
C PHE A 321 -7.30 6.17 9.74
N CYS A 322 -8.31 5.40 10.16
CA CYS A 322 -9.45 4.96 9.36
C CYS A 322 -10.75 5.11 10.18
N PRO A 323 -11.16 6.34 10.55
CA PRO A 323 -12.22 6.56 11.55
C PRO A 323 -13.63 6.23 11.09
N ASN A 324 -13.89 6.25 9.77
CA ASN A 324 -15.24 6.07 9.19
C ASN A 324 -15.40 4.70 8.52
N VAL A 325 -14.40 3.84 8.57
CA VAL A 325 -14.45 2.51 7.97
C VAL A 325 -13.80 1.53 8.95
N PHE A 326 -14.50 0.45 9.25
CA PHE A 326 -13.96 -0.59 10.10
C PHE A 326 -12.76 -1.27 9.43
N LEU A 327 -11.61 -1.23 10.08
CA LEU A 327 -10.38 -1.89 9.62
C LEU A 327 -10.18 -3.18 10.43
N GLY A 328 -10.67 -4.29 9.88
CA GLY A 328 -10.51 -5.62 10.46
C GLY A 328 -9.16 -6.24 10.17
N ALA A 329 -8.87 -7.35 10.85
CA ALA A 329 -7.68 -8.16 10.62
C ALA A 329 -8.02 -9.64 10.69
N ASP A 330 -7.41 -10.42 9.81
CA ASP A 330 -7.47 -11.88 9.82
C ASP A 330 -6.25 -12.44 10.54
N VAL A 331 -6.41 -13.52 11.27
CA VAL A 331 -5.31 -14.16 12.02
C VAL A 331 -5.29 -15.65 11.76
N THR A 332 -4.10 -16.19 11.59
CA THR A 332 -3.85 -17.62 11.43
C THR A 332 -2.81 -18.07 12.45
N VAL A 333 -3.07 -19.21 13.10
CA VAL A 333 -2.15 -19.88 14.03
C VAL A 333 -1.69 -21.19 13.41
N SER A 334 -0.37 -21.41 13.33
CA SER A 334 0.22 -22.57 12.65
C SER A 334 1.58 -22.92 13.23
N ASP A 335 2.22 -23.97 12.70
CA ASP A 335 3.60 -24.35 13.09
C ASP A 335 4.67 -23.59 12.28
N HIS A 336 4.28 -22.94 11.19
CA HIS A 336 5.16 -22.23 10.28
C HIS A 336 4.45 -21.03 9.64
N TRP A 337 5.19 -20.17 8.98
CA TRP A 337 4.61 -19.03 8.26
C TRP A 337 3.76 -19.50 7.07
N ILE A 338 2.46 -19.18 7.06
CA ILE A 338 1.49 -19.65 6.04
C ILE A 338 1.08 -18.54 5.07
N HIS A 339 1.08 -17.28 5.49
CA HIS A 339 0.41 -16.17 4.77
C HIS A 339 1.07 -15.74 3.48
#